data_bfa0718c0dee174010350ec38562795a
#
_entry.id   bfa0718c0dee174010350ec38562795a
#
_cell.length_a   1.000
_cell.length_b   1.000
_cell.length_c   1.000
_cell.angle_alpha   90.00
_cell.angle_beta   90.00
_cell.angle_gamma   90.00
#
_symmetry.space_group_name_H-M   'P 1'
#
loop_
_entity.id
_entity.type
_entity.pdbx_description
1 polymer ?
#
loop_
_entity_poly.entity_id
_entity_poly.type
_entity_poly.pdbx_seq_one_letter_code
_entity_poly.pdbx_strand_id
1 'polypeptide(L)'
;YDNNGKLLLEYKADKPEIKPTPDPAKAAKQPKEIASIEQLFLTGLHLEQYRHATYDPMAYYMEALEREPGDIRCNNAVGLLNMRRGKFEEAEQYFHTAIKTLTERNPNPYDGEPYYNLGWSLKMQGKYDEAYSAYYKATWNAAWRDAGYFGVAQIDSIRKDWNAALEHVDLALIHNWHNHKARQLKASILRHSGETEKALKFIEESLTIDKFNLGCRFEKYFIGNNLTELQEMTS
;
A
#
# COMPACT_ATOMS: atom_id res chain seq x y z
N TYR A 1 -3.33 -35.50 -2.98
CA TYR A 1 -3.28 -36.59 -3.94
C TYR A 1 -3.62 -36.08 -5.34
N ASP A 2 -2.98 -36.59 -6.38
CA ASP A 2 -3.39 -36.38 -7.77
C ASP A 2 -4.57 -37.29 -8.14
N ASN A 3 -5.07 -37.16 -9.38
CA ASN A 3 -6.19 -37.97 -9.89
C ASN A 3 -5.88 -39.49 -9.96
N ASN A 4 -4.62 -39.90 -9.82
CA ASN A 4 -4.15 -41.27 -9.83
C ASN A 4 -3.89 -41.81 -8.41
N GLY A 5 -4.21 -41.04 -7.38
CA GLY A 5 -4.00 -41.40 -5.98
C GLY A 5 -2.56 -41.24 -5.48
N LYS A 6 -1.70 -40.54 -6.23
CA LYS A 6 -0.32 -40.26 -5.80
C LYS A 6 -0.32 -39.10 -4.83
N LEU A 7 0.31 -39.27 -3.68
CA LEU A 7 0.52 -38.20 -2.69
C LEU A 7 1.39 -37.10 -3.29
N LEU A 8 0.84 -35.88 -3.39
CA LEU A 8 1.55 -34.69 -3.89
C LEU A 8 2.17 -33.88 -2.77
N LEU A 9 1.45 -33.72 -1.67
CA LEU A 9 1.88 -32.96 -0.50
C LEU A 9 1.23 -33.55 0.75
N GLU A 10 2.00 -33.74 1.80
CA GLU A 10 1.50 -34.12 3.12
C GLU A 10 2.07 -33.18 4.16
N TYR A 11 1.22 -32.61 4.99
CA TYR A 11 1.64 -31.92 6.20
C TYR A 11 1.46 -32.84 7.39
N LYS A 12 2.58 -33.20 8.01
CA LYS A 12 2.56 -33.88 9.32
C LYS A 12 2.98 -32.86 10.36
N ALA A 13 2.05 -32.48 11.22
CA ALA A 13 2.39 -31.68 12.38
C ALA A 13 3.35 -32.50 13.25
N ASP A 14 4.56 -31.99 13.47
CA ASP A 14 5.44 -32.54 14.48
C ASP A 14 4.71 -32.57 15.83
N LYS A 15 4.81 -33.65 16.55
CA LYS A 15 4.28 -33.69 17.92
C LYS A 15 5.02 -32.59 18.67
N PRO A 16 4.30 -31.58 19.21
CA PRO A 16 4.96 -30.51 19.94
C PRO A 16 5.73 -31.15 21.09
N GLU A 17 7.05 -30.96 21.10
CA GLU A 17 7.80 -31.20 22.33
C GLU A 17 7.18 -30.33 23.41
N ILE A 18 6.84 -30.93 24.54
CA ILE A 18 6.36 -30.19 25.71
C ILE A 18 7.57 -29.37 26.20
N LYS A 19 7.74 -28.18 25.62
CA LYS A 19 8.75 -27.25 26.12
C LYS A 19 8.25 -26.66 27.43
N PRO A 20 9.16 -26.41 28.39
CA PRO A 20 8.78 -25.70 29.60
C PRO A 20 8.13 -24.37 29.22
N THR A 21 7.17 -23.91 30.02
CA THR A 21 6.51 -22.62 29.81
C THR A 21 7.61 -21.54 29.68
N PRO A 22 7.66 -20.78 28.58
CA PRO A 22 8.66 -19.74 28.45
C PRO A 22 8.49 -18.70 29.54
N ASP A 23 9.59 -18.10 29.94
CA ASP A 23 9.55 -16.96 30.88
C ASP A 23 8.59 -15.89 30.37
N PRO A 24 7.86 -15.22 31.26
CA PRO A 24 6.98 -14.12 30.86
C PRO A 24 7.76 -13.07 30.06
N ALA A 25 7.18 -12.62 28.97
CA ALA A 25 7.78 -11.54 28.18
C ALA A 25 7.99 -10.30 29.06
N LYS A 26 9.15 -9.70 28.98
CA LYS A 26 9.44 -8.44 29.69
C LYS A 26 8.62 -7.31 29.03
N ALA A 27 8.07 -6.45 29.86
CA ALA A 27 7.39 -5.24 29.38
C ALA A 27 8.33 -4.41 28.49
N ALA A 28 7.79 -3.78 27.45
CA ALA A 28 8.56 -2.86 26.62
C ALA A 28 9.10 -1.71 27.49
N LYS A 29 10.36 -1.32 27.26
CA LYS A 29 10.95 -0.15 27.92
C LYS A 29 10.18 1.10 27.54
N GLN A 30 10.08 2.05 28.45
CA GLN A 30 9.54 3.37 28.13
C GLN A 30 10.42 4.06 27.07
N PRO A 31 9.87 4.91 26.20
CA PRO A 31 10.64 5.55 25.14
C PRO A 31 11.90 6.26 25.65
N LYS A 32 11.82 7.00 26.74
CA LYS A 32 12.95 7.73 27.35
C LYS A 32 14.06 6.84 27.89
N GLU A 33 13.76 5.59 28.18
CA GLU A 33 14.73 4.59 28.67
C GLU A 33 15.54 3.94 27.56
N ILE A 34 15.13 4.15 26.30
CA ILE A 34 15.81 3.59 25.12
C ILE A 34 16.87 4.59 24.66
N ALA A 35 18.12 4.16 24.61
CA ALA A 35 19.23 5.06 24.33
C ALA A 35 19.35 5.44 22.84
N SER A 36 19.14 4.50 21.92
CA SER A 36 19.37 4.73 20.49
C SER A 36 18.08 5.01 19.72
N ILE A 37 18.16 5.91 18.73
CA ILE A 37 17.07 6.23 17.81
C ILE A 37 16.66 5.01 17.00
N GLU A 38 17.64 4.22 16.55
CA GLU A 38 17.39 2.96 15.86
C GLU A 38 16.49 2.03 16.68
N GLN A 39 16.78 1.88 17.96
CA GLN A 39 16.01 0.99 18.83
C GLN A 39 14.62 1.57 19.14
N LEU A 40 14.48 2.90 19.21
CA LEU A 40 13.18 3.58 19.29
C LEU A 40 12.33 3.28 18.06
N PHE A 41 12.90 3.47 16.87
CA PHE A 41 12.21 3.16 15.61
C PHE A 41 11.79 1.68 15.55
N LEU A 42 12.71 0.76 15.81
CA LEU A 42 12.41 -0.70 15.75
C LEU A 42 11.38 -1.11 16.81
N THR A 43 11.39 -0.51 17.99
CA THR A 43 10.38 -0.78 19.02
C THR A 43 9.00 -0.27 18.58
N GLY A 44 8.94 0.97 18.07
CA GLY A 44 7.71 1.53 17.52
C GLY A 44 7.15 0.67 16.37
N LEU A 45 8.00 0.27 15.43
CA LEU A 45 7.63 -0.59 14.30
C LEU A 45 7.08 -1.95 14.78
N HIS A 46 7.74 -2.58 15.76
CA HIS A 46 7.27 -3.82 16.34
C HIS A 46 5.87 -3.68 16.96
N LEU A 47 5.66 -2.64 17.78
CA LEU A 47 4.36 -2.38 18.41
C LEU A 47 3.27 -2.12 17.38
N GLU A 48 3.60 -1.43 16.28
CA GLU A 48 2.69 -1.15 15.17
C GLU A 48 2.32 -2.42 14.41
N GLN A 49 3.29 -3.26 14.06
CA GLN A 49 3.08 -4.52 13.35
C GLN A 49 2.23 -5.51 14.14
N TYR A 50 2.48 -5.63 15.42
CA TYR A 50 1.72 -6.53 16.29
C TYR A 50 0.48 -5.89 16.92
N ARG A 51 0.17 -4.63 16.58
CA ARG A 51 -0.99 -3.88 17.09
C ARG A 51 -1.12 -3.99 18.61
N HIS A 52 -0.07 -3.64 19.30
CA HIS A 52 -0.01 -3.80 20.76
C HIS A 52 -1.13 -2.98 21.44
N ALA A 53 -1.89 -3.64 22.34
CA ALA A 53 -3.09 -3.02 22.92
C ALA A 53 -2.80 -1.88 23.91
N THR A 54 -1.63 -1.89 24.53
CA THR A 54 -1.30 -0.98 25.67
C THR A 54 -0.28 0.09 25.29
N TYR A 55 0.68 -0.23 24.40
CA TYR A 55 1.75 0.69 24.04
C TYR A 55 1.47 1.33 22.68
N ASP A 56 1.44 2.67 22.63
CA ASP A 56 1.27 3.42 21.39
C ASP A 56 2.63 3.57 20.67
N PRO A 57 2.80 3.06 19.45
CA PRO A 57 4.02 3.24 18.65
C PRO A 57 4.38 4.71 18.44
N MET A 58 3.38 5.60 18.40
CA MET A 58 3.58 7.05 18.26
C MET A 58 4.54 7.61 19.30
N ALA A 59 4.45 7.16 20.56
CA ALA A 59 5.31 7.66 21.63
C ALA A 59 6.80 7.39 21.38
N TYR A 60 7.12 6.26 20.76
CA TYR A 60 8.51 5.87 20.45
C TYR A 60 9.05 6.65 19.26
N TYR A 61 8.26 6.83 18.22
CA TYR A 61 8.65 7.64 17.06
C TYR A 61 8.83 9.12 17.44
N MET A 62 7.93 9.66 18.27
CA MET A 62 8.04 11.04 18.72
C MET A 62 9.27 11.28 19.60
N GLU A 63 9.61 10.36 20.52
CA GLU A 63 10.85 10.43 21.28
C GLU A 63 12.09 10.39 20.38
N ALA A 64 12.06 9.59 19.29
CA ALA A 64 13.13 9.59 18.31
C ALA A 64 13.24 10.94 17.60
N LEU A 65 12.11 11.54 17.21
CA LEU A 65 12.07 12.85 16.53
C LEU A 65 12.41 14.04 17.47
N GLU A 66 12.19 13.92 18.78
CA GLU A 66 12.69 14.90 19.74
C GLU A 66 14.23 14.95 19.75
N ARG A 67 14.88 13.81 19.54
CA ARG A 67 16.35 13.70 19.50
C ARG A 67 16.94 13.98 18.12
N GLU A 68 16.28 13.50 17.07
CA GLU A 68 16.67 13.69 15.68
C GLU A 68 15.44 14.06 14.82
N PRO A 69 15.11 15.35 14.72
CA PRO A 69 13.91 15.81 14.00
C PRO A 69 13.87 15.42 12.53
N GLY A 70 15.03 15.17 11.93
CA GLY A 70 15.19 14.78 10.52
C GLY A 70 15.19 13.28 10.27
N ASP A 71 15.01 12.40 11.27
CA ASP A 71 14.99 10.95 11.01
C ASP A 71 13.89 10.60 10.00
N ILE A 72 14.31 10.06 8.84
CA ILE A 72 13.44 9.82 7.70
C ILE A 72 12.37 8.77 8.04
N ARG A 73 12.76 7.71 8.72
CA ARG A 73 11.89 6.56 9.01
C ARG A 73 10.84 6.93 10.05
N CYS A 74 11.25 7.63 11.11
CA CYS A 74 10.33 8.09 12.16
C CYS A 74 9.33 9.13 11.62
N ASN A 75 9.79 10.10 10.80
CA ASN A 75 8.89 11.04 10.14
C ASN A 75 7.89 10.29 9.24
N ASN A 76 8.35 9.35 8.40
CA ASN A 76 7.47 8.58 7.54
C ASN A 76 6.45 7.75 8.36
N ALA A 77 6.88 7.11 9.46
CA ALA A 77 5.99 6.33 10.33
C ALA A 77 4.94 7.19 11.04
N VAL A 78 5.34 8.35 11.58
CA VAL A 78 4.38 9.30 12.19
C VAL A 78 3.40 9.82 11.15
N GLY A 79 3.88 10.15 9.96
CA GLY A 79 3.01 10.53 8.83
C GLY A 79 1.97 9.46 8.53
N LEU A 80 2.37 8.19 8.42
CA LEU A 80 1.45 7.06 8.18
C LEU A 80 0.44 6.86 9.31
N LEU A 81 0.85 7.01 10.57
CA LEU A 81 -0.07 6.93 11.70
C LEU A 81 -1.11 8.05 11.67
N ASN A 82 -0.70 9.26 11.30
CA ASN A 82 -1.62 10.39 11.13
C ASN A 82 -2.59 10.15 9.96
N MET A 83 -2.13 9.63 8.83
CA MET A 83 -3.00 9.24 7.71
C MET A 83 -4.08 8.23 8.09
N ARG A 84 -3.72 7.20 8.86
CA ARG A 84 -4.68 6.20 9.38
C ARG A 84 -5.73 6.81 10.29
N ARG A 85 -5.43 7.94 10.91
CA ARG A 85 -6.35 8.73 11.76
C ARG A 85 -7.11 9.80 10.98
N GLY A 86 -6.93 9.88 9.65
CA GLY A 86 -7.56 10.88 8.80
C GLY A 86 -6.95 12.29 8.89
N LYS A 87 -5.79 12.43 9.52
CA LYS A 87 -5.08 13.69 9.73
C LYS A 87 -4.09 13.93 8.60
N PHE A 88 -4.62 14.22 7.41
CA PHE A 88 -3.81 14.28 6.19
C PHE A 88 -2.89 15.50 6.15
N GLU A 89 -3.32 16.66 6.64
CA GLU A 89 -2.50 17.86 6.67
C GLU A 89 -1.31 17.72 7.63
N GLU A 90 -1.52 17.13 8.81
CA GLU A 90 -0.43 16.83 9.73
C GLU A 90 0.52 15.78 9.14
N ALA A 91 0.00 14.74 8.48
CA ALA A 91 0.81 13.72 7.84
C ALA A 91 1.71 14.30 6.75
N GLU A 92 1.19 15.22 5.93
CA GLU A 92 1.93 15.92 4.88
C GLU A 92 3.20 16.58 5.40
N GLN A 93 3.14 17.25 6.56
CA GLN A 93 4.29 17.93 7.17
C GLN A 93 5.43 16.96 7.53
N TYR A 94 5.08 15.79 8.05
CA TYR A 94 6.06 14.76 8.36
C TYR A 94 6.69 14.16 7.09
N PHE A 95 5.89 13.90 6.05
CA PHE A 95 6.43 13.42 4.77
C PHE A 95 7.34 14.44 4.11
N HIS A 96 7.01 15.72 4.16
CA HIS A 96 7.90 16.77 3.68
C HIS A 96 9.22 16.82 4.45
N THR A 97 9.20 16.63 5.76
CA THR A 97 10.41 16.56 6.58
C THR A 97 11.26 15.35 6.20
N ALA A 98 10.65 14.17 6.05
CA ALA A 98 11.33 12.97 5.58
C ALA A 98 11.99 13.17 4.21
N ILE A 99 11.24 13.73 3.25
CA ILE A 99 11.73 14.00 1.88
C ILE A 99 12.88 15.02 1.89
N LYS A 100 12.77 16.08 2.69
CA LYS A 100 13.82 17.09 2.83
C LYS A 100 15.14 16.46 3.25
N THR A 101 15.12 15.64 4.28
CA THR A 101 16.32 14.94 4.75
C THR A 101 16.82 13.92 3.72
N LEU A 102 15.90 13.16 3.12
CA LEU A 102 16.20 12.15 2.10
C LEU A 102 16.94 12.75 0.89
N THR A 103 16.62 13.99 0.53
CA THR A 103 17.13 14.66 -0.67
C THR A 103 18.21 15.71 -0.38
N GLU A 104 18.60 15.90 0.87
CA GLU A 104 19.56 16.92 1.27
C GLU A 104 20.90 16.84 0.49
N ARG A 105 21.37 15.61 0.28
CA ARG A 105 22.65 15.34 -0.42
C ARG A 105 22.49 14.83 -1.85
N ASN A 106 21.32 14.34 -2.19
CA ASN A 106 21.04 13.78 -3.50
C ASN A 106 19.58 14.02 -3.90
N PRO A 107 19.29 14.81 -4.95
CA PRO A 107 17.93 15.09 -5.39
C PRO A 107 17.20 13.84 -5.92
N ASN A 108 17.92 12.76 -6.22
CA ASN A 108 17.35 11.50 -6.62
C ASN A 108 17.13 10.61 -5.38
N PRO A 109 15.88 10.34 -4.99
CA PRO A 109 15.61 9.55 -3.80
C PRO A 109 16.11 8.11 -3.99
N TYR A 110 16.79 7.57 -2.99
CA TYR A 110 17.09 6.15 -2.90
C TYR A 110 15.87 5.36 -2.37
N ASP A 111 14.89 6.05 -1.78
CA ASP A 111 13.63 5.49 -1.29
C ASP A 111 12.47 6.32 -1.83
N GLY A 112 11.48 5.64 -2.40
CA GLY A 112 10.26 6.26 -2.94
C GLY A 112 9.11 6.34 -1.95
N GLU A 113 9.21 5.68 -0.79
CA GLU A 113 8.11 5.56 0.16
C GLU A 113 7.58 6.90 0.66
N PRO A 114 8.40 7.85 1.13
CA PRO A 114 7.90 9.14 1.58
C PRO A 114 7.19 9.94 0.48
N TYR A 115 7.63 9.81 -0.76
CA TYR A 115 6.96 10.44 -1.91
C TYR A 115 5.60 9.81 -2.22
N TYR A 116 5.51 8.49 -2.18
CA TYR A 116 4.25 7.79 -2.37
C TYR A 116 3.23 8.16 -1.28
N ASN A 117 3.66 8.16 -0.03
CA ASN A 117 2.82 8.50 1.11
C ASN A 117 2.37 9.97 1.09
N LEU A 118 3.27 10.88 0.68
CA LEU A 118 2.93 12.28 0.43
C LEU A 118 1.86 12.40 -0.66
N GLY A 119 2.05 11.71 -1.79
CA GLY A 119 1.07 11.68 -2.88
C GLY A 119 -0.30 11.21 -2.42
N TRP A 120 -0.33 10.18 -1.57
CA TRP A 120 -1.59 9.70 -1.00
C TRP A 120 -2.24 10.73 -0.07
N SER A 121 -1.47 11.34 0.84
CA SER A 121 -1.96 12.40 1.72
C SER A 121 -2.54 13.58 0.94
N LEU A 122 -1.81 14.07 -0.05
CA LEU A 122 -2.24 15.19 -0.91
C LEU A 122 -3.50 14.85 -1.73
N LYS A 123 -3.58 13.62 -2.27
CA LYS A 123 -4.78 13.16 -2.97
C LYS A 123 -6.02 13.17 -2.07
N MET A 124 -5.90 12.74 -0.82
CA MET A 124 -7.01 12.74 0.14
C MET A 124 -7.45 14.15 0.52
N GLN A 125 -6.59 15.15 0.36
CA GLN A 125 -6.90 16.58 0.54
C GLN A 125 -7.43 17.24 -0.75
N GLY A 126 -7.51 16.52 -1.86
CA GLY A 126 -7.92 17.08 -3.16
C GLY A 126 -6.83 17.89 -3.88
N LYS A 127 -5.59 17.89 -3.38
CA LYS A 127 -4.42 18.57 -3.98
C LYS A 127 -3.84 17.70 -5.11
N TYR A 128 -4.61 17.54 -6.20
CA TYR A 128 -4.30 16.53 -7.23
C TYR A 128 -3.02 16.81 -8.02
N ASP A 129 -2.67 18.08 -8.30
CA ASP A 129 -1.45 18.40 -9.06
C ASP A 129 -0.18 18.09 -8.28
N GLU A 130 -0.18 18.42 -6.99
CA GLU A 130 0.90 18.11 -6.08
C GLU A 130 1.01 16.60 -5.83
N ALA A 131 -0.14 15.93 -5.64
CA ALA A 131 -0.20 14.48 -5.48
C ALA A 131 0.34 13.74 -6.70
N TYR A 132 -0.01 14.19 -7.92
CA TYR A 132 0.51 13.66 -9.17
C TYR A 132 2.04 13.73 -9.21
N SER A 133 2.59 14.90 -8.90
CA SER A 133 4.03 15.13 -8.88
C SER A 133 4.74 14.23 -7.86
N ALA A 134 4.16 14.07 -6.68
CA ALA A 134 4.70 13.21 -5.62
C ALA A 134 4.67 11.73 -6.03
N TYR A 135 3.55 11.22 -6.54
CA TYR A 135 3.46 9.85 -7.05
C TYR A 135 4.43 9.59 -8.21
N TYR A 136 4.52 10.53 -9.15
CA TYR A 136 5.45 10.40 -10.26
C TYR A 136 6.90 10.34 -9.78
N LYS A 137 7.27 11.14 -8.77
CA LYS A 137 8.61 11.07 -8.17
C LYS A 137 8.87 9.71 -7.48
N ALA A 138 7.86 9.11 -6.85
CA ALA A 138 7.97 7.78 -6.25
C ALA A 138 8.32 6.70 -7.28
N THR A 139 7.88 6.84 -8.56
CA THR A 139 8.19 5.86 -9.62
C THR A 139 9.67 5.73 -9.98
N TRP A 140 10.50 6.69 -9.56
CA TRP A 140 11.95 6.65 -9.80
C TRP A 140 12.64 5.56 -8.97
N ASN A 141 12.01 5.14 -7.88
CA ASN A 141 12.45 3.99 -7.09
C ASN A 141 11.75 2.71 -7.56
N ALA A 142 12.52 1.65 -7.80
CA ALA A 142 12.00 0.40 -8.35
C ALA A 142 10.94 -0.26 -7.44
N ALA A 143 11.10 -0.16 -6.12
CA ALA A 143 10.17 -0.74 -5.15
C ALA A 143 8.81 -0.03 -5.10
N TRP A 144 8.74 1.24 -5.52
CA TRP A 144 7.52 2.05 -5.47
C TRP A 144 6.96 2.38 -6.85
N ARG A 145 7.54 1.80 -7.90
CA ARG A 145 7.22 2.14 -9.28
C ARG A 145 5.78 1.78 -9.65
N ASP A 146 5.35 0.57 -9.34
CA ASP A 146 3.97 0.13 -9.61
C ASP A 146 2.95 0.94 -8.81
N ALA A 147 3.21 1.15 -7.52
CA ALA A 147 2.33 1.93 -6.65
C ALA A 147 2.27 3.41 -7.07
N GLY A 148 3.40 3.99 -7.46
CA GLY A 148 3.47 5.36 -7.99
C GLY A 148 2.66 5.52 -9.27
N TYR A 149 2.87 4.67 -10.28
CA TYR A 149 2.09 4.72 -11.52
C TYR A 149 0.61 4.45 -11.29
N PHE A 150 0.25 3.56 -10.37
CA PHE A 150 -1.14 3.37 -9.98
C PHE A 150 -1.75 4.63 -9.37
N GLY A 151 -1.01 5.35 -8.51
CA GLY A 151 -1.43 6.63 -7.94
C GLY A 151 -1.64 7.70 -9.00
N VAL A 152 -0.73 7.81 -9.98
CA VAL A 152 -0.83 8.72 -11.13
C VAL A 152 -2.06 8.39 -11.97
N ALA A 153 -2.27 7.10 -12.33
CA ALA A 153 -3.43 6.65 -13.11
C ALA A 153 -4.78 6.96 -12.42
N GLN A 154 -4.81 6.90 -11.09
CA GLN A 154 -6.02 7.31 -10.34
C GLN A 154 -6.32 8.79 -10.51
N ILE A 155 -5.30 9.66 -10.51
CA ILE A 155 -5.50 11.10 -10.69
C ILE A 155 -5.93 11.41 -12.12
N ASP A 156 -5.32 10.77 -13.12
CA ASP A 156 -5.74 10.92 -14.52
C ASP A 156 -7.20 10.47 -14.72
N SER A 157 -7.60 9.39 -14.05
CA SER A 157 -9.00 8.93 -14.05
C SER A 157 -9.96 9.95 -13.42
N ILE A 158 -9.57 10.61 -12.33
CA ILE A 158 -10.34 11.69 -11.70
C ILE A 158 -10.49 12.88 -12.68
N ARG A 159 -9.43 13.19 -13.43
CA ARG A 159 -9.43 14.23 -14.46
C ARG A 159 -10.17 13.81 -15.74
N LYS A 160 -10.56 12.54 -15.85
CA LYS A 160 -11.16 11.93 -17.03
C LYS A 160 -10.25 11.93 -18.26
N ASP A 161 -8.95 12.01 -18.05
CA ASP A 161 -7.95 11.78 -19.10
C ASP A 161 -7.73 10.26 -19.24
N TRP A 162 -8.64 9.63 -19.97
CA TRP A 162 -8.66 8.16 -20.09
C TRP A 162 -7.44 7.61 -20.81
N ASN A 163 -6.84 8.38 -21.73
CA ASN A 163 -5.65 7.96 -22.46
C ASN A 163 -4.43 7.92 -21.53
N ALA A 164 -4.17 8.99 -20.79
CA ALA A 164 -3.10 9.04 -19.81
C ALA A 164 -3.32 8.02 -18.69
N ALA A 165 -4.56 7.89 -18.21
CA ALA A 165 -4.91 6.91 -17.18
C ALA A 165 -4.62 5.47 -17.63
N LEU A 166 -4.93 5.12 -18.90
CA LEU A 166 -4.66 3.80 -19.46
C LEU A 166 -3.16 3.54 -19.58
N GLU A 167 -2.39 4.52 -20.06
CA GLU A 167 -0.93 4.42 -20.16
C GLU A 167 -0.31 4.16 -18.78
N HIS A 168 -0.67 4.96 -17.78
CA HIS A 168 -0.07 4.84 -16.46
C HIS A 168 -0.51 3.58 -15.70
N VAL A 169 -1.77 3.13 -15.86
CA VAL A 169 -2.19 1.86 -15.24
C VAL A 169 -1.51 0.67 -15.90
N ASP A 170 -1.21 0.74 -17.20
CA ASP A 170 -0.44 -0.29 -17.89
C ASP A 170 1.01 -0.33 -17.40
N LEU A 171 1.64 0.81 -17.18
CA LEU A 171 2.96 0.88 -16.54
C LEU A 171 2.95 0.29 -15.13
N ALA A 172 1.91 0.54 -14.33
CA ALA A 172 1.76 -0.10 -13.04
C ALA A 172 1.69 -1.63 -13.15
N LEU A 173 0.91 -2.15 -14.11
CA LEU A 173 0.75 -3.59 -14.34
C LEU A 173 1.98 -4.27 -14.94
N ILE A 174 2.79 -3.57 -15.73
CA ILE A 174 4.09 -4.06 -16.21
C ILE A 174 5.03 -4.35 -15.03
N HIS A 175 5.01 -3.50 -14.00
CA HIS A 175 5.86 -3.67 -12.83
C HIS A 175 5.27 -4.60 -11.76
N ASN A 176 3.95 -4.71 -11.70
CA ASN A 176 3.26 -5.62 -10.79
C ASN A 176 1.97 -6.16 -11.43
N TRP A 177 2.11 -7.24 -12.17
CA TRP A 177 1.00 -7.90 -12.86
C TRP A 177 -0.14 -8.36 -11.94
N HIS A 178 0.18 -8.67 -10.69
CA HIS A 178 -0.78 -9.09 -9.66
C HIS A 178 -1.39 -7.93 -8.86
N ASN A 179 -1.19 -6.68 -9.27
CA ASN A 179 -1.86 -5.54 -8.64
C ASN A 179 -3.36 -5.55 -8.99
N HIS A 180 -4.17 -6.24 -8.17
CA HIS A 180 -5.62 -6.40 -8.39
C HIS A 180 -6.37 -5.07 -8.41
N LYS A 181 -5.91 -4.06 -7.67
CA LYS A 181 -6.49 -2.70 -7.69
C LYS A 181 -6.21 -2.00 -9.03
N ALA A 182 -5.01 -2.15 -9.56
CA ALA A 182 -4.67 -1.62 -10.88
C ALA A 182 -5.45 -2.33 -11.99
N ARG A 183 -5.66 -3.65 -11.87
CA ARG A 183 -6.50 -4.41 -12.83
C ARG A 183 -7.95 -3.91 -12.82
N GLN A 184 -8.53 -3.71 -11.64
CA GLN A 184 -9.86 -3.11 -11.54
C GLN A 184 -9.91 -1.71 -12.17
N LEU A 185 -8.93 -0.86 -11.84
CA LEU A 185 -8.88 0.50 -12.39
C LEU A 185 -8.80 0.48 -13.92
N LYS A 186 -7.97 -0.40 -14.51
CA LYS A 186 -7.90 -0.55 -15.98
C LYS A 186 -9.22 -0.97 -16.57
N ALA A 187 -9.92 -1.94 -15.97
CA ALA A 187 -11.25 -2.35 -16.43
C ALA A 187 -12.24 -1.18 -16.39
N SER A 188 -12.21 -0.38 -15.31
CA SER A 188 -13.03 0.83 -15.17
C SER A 188 -12.71 1.89 -16.22
N ILE A 189 -11.43 2.16 -16.47
CA ILE A 189 -10.98 3.11 -17.49
C ILE A 189 -11.50 2.69 -18.86
N LEU A 190 -11.31 1.41 -19.25
CA LEU A 190 -11.77 0.88 -20.53
C LEU A 190 -13.30 1.00 -20.69
N ARG A 191 -14.06 0.74 -19.64
CA ARG A 191 -15.53 0.94 -19.67
C ARG A 191 -15.89 2.42 -19.85
N HIS A 192 -15.25 3.31 -19.13
CA HIS A 192 -15.51 4.75 -19.21
C HIS A 192 -15.06 5.40 -20.52
N SER A 193 -14.02 4.86 -21.16
CA SER A 193 -13.59 5.27 -22.51
C SER A 193 -14.47 4.71 -23.64
N GLY A 194 -15.47 3.87 -23.32
CA GLY A 194 -16.37 3.26 -24.30
C GLY A 194 -15.80 1.96 -24.93
N GLU A 195 -14.65 1.48 -24.48
CA GLU A 195 -14.01 0.27 -25.01
C GLU A 195 -14.53 -1.01 -24.32
N THR A 196 -15.84 -1.18 -24.34
CA THR A 196 -16.56 -2.22 -23.57
C THR A 196 -16.08 -3.64 -23.86
N GLU A 197 -15.81 -3.98 -25.12
CA GLU A 197 -15.32 -5.32 -25.49
C GLU A 197 -13.94 -5.59 -24.91
N LYS A 198 -13.04 -4.61 -24.96
CA LYS A 198 -11.71 -4.72 -24.34
C LYS A 198 -11.81 -4.83 -22.82
N ALA A 199 -12.73 -4.07 -22.21
CA ALA A 199 -12.97 -4.14 -20.77
C ALA A 199 -13.40 -5.56 -20.37
N LEU A 200 -14.39 -6.16 -21.04
CA LEU A 200 -14.86 -7.51 -20.75
C LEU A 200 -13.75 -8.56 -20.89
N LYS A 201 -12.99 -8.51 -21.98
CA LYS A 201 -11.87 -9.43 -22.19
C LYS A 201 -10.84 -9.32 -21.07
N PHE A 202 -10.49 -8.09 -20.68
CA PHE A 202 -9.51 -7.85 -19.62
C PHE A 202 -10.03 -8.27 -18.24
N ILE A 203 -11.32 -8.11 -17.98
CA ILE A 203 -11.97 -8.59 -16.75
C ILE A 203 -11.91 -10.12 -16.68
N GLU A 204 -12.26 -10.82 -17.76
CA GLU A 204 -12.20 -12.28 -17.79
C GLU A 204 -10.79 -12.80 -17.54
N GLU A 205 -9.78 -12.20 -18.17
CA GLU A 205 -8.38 -12.49 -17.92
C GLU A 205 -8.01 -12.24 -16.43
N SER A 206 -8.49 -11.12 -15.86
CA SER A 206 -8.22 -10.78 -14.47
C SER A 206 -8.84 -11.77 -13.48
N LEU A 207 -10.03 -12.29 -13.79
CA LEU A 207 -10.74 -13.28 -12.98
C LEU A 207 -10.17 -14.71 -13.11
N THR A 208 -9.39 -15.00 -14.17
CA THR A 208 -8.61 -16.25 -14.21
C THR A 208 -7.42 -16.21 -13.25
N ILE A 209 -6.86 -15.01 -12.99
CA ILE A 209 -5.75 -14.81 -12.05
C ILE A 209 -6.27 -14.84 -10.61
N ASP A 210 -7.35 -14.10 -10.36
CA ASP A 210 -7.99 -14.04 -9.04
C ASP A 210 -9.52 -13.97 -9.18
N LYS A 211 -10.17 -15.06 -8.86
CA LYS A 211 -11.65 -15.17 -8.88
C LYS A 211 -12.33 -14.24 -7.87
N PHE A 212 -11.61 -13.84 -6.83
CA PHE A 212 -12.09 -12.97 -5.76
C PHE A 212 -11.80 -11.49 -6.02
N ASN A 213 -11.33 -11.12 -7.21
CA ASN A 213 -11.21 -9.71 -7.57
C ASN A 213 -12.61 -9.08 -7.73
N LEU A 214 -13.21 -8.70 -6.60
CA LEU A 214 -14.56 -8.11 -6.54
C LEU A 214 -14.65 -6.85 -7.40
N GLY A 215 -13.59 -6.05 -7.48
CA GLY A 215 -13.57 -4.85 -8.32
C GLY A 215 -13.80 -5.17 -9.80
N CYS A 216 -13.13 -6.19 -10.35
CA CYS A 216 -13.37 -6.65 -11.72
C CYS A 216 -14.77 -7.25 -11.91
N ARG A 217 -15.31 -7.96 -10.91
CA ARG A 217 -16.69 -8.46 -10.95
C ARG A 217 -17.70 -7.33 -10.97
N PHE A 218 -17.50 -6.27 -10.17
CA PHE A 218 -18.36 -5.07 -10.23
C PHE A 218 -18.31 -4.39 -11.60
N GLU A 219 -17.13 -4.25 -12.20
CA GLU A 219 -17.03 -3.68 -13.55
C GLU A 219 -17.77 -4.54 -14.59
N LYS A 220 -17.70 -5.88 -14.48
CA LYS A 220 -18.48 -6.80 -15.34
C LYS A 220 -19.97 -6.60 -15.16
N TYR A 221 -20.43 -6.48 -13.91
CA TYR A 221 -21.83 -6.17 -13.62
C TYR A 221 -22.27 -4.84 -14.24
N PHE A 222 -21.48 -3.77 -14.10
CA PHE A 222 -21.81 -2.46 -14.67
C PHE A 222 -21.90 -2.47 -16.21
N ILE A 223 -21.11 -3.30 -16.87
CA ILE A 223 -21.15 -3.46 -18.32
C ILE A 223 -22.40 -4.25 -18.76
N GLY A 224 -22.65 -5.38 -18.12
CA GLY A 224 -23.70 -6.33 -18.53
C GLY A 224 -25.05 -6.11 -17.86
N ASN A 225 -25.13 -5.29 -16.81
CA ASN A 225 -26.29 -5.13 -15.93
C ASN A 225 -26.89 -6.50 -15.50
N ASN A 226 -26.02 -7.49 -15.24
CA ASN A 226 -26.40 -8.88 -15.00
C ASN A 226 -26.53 -9.16 -13.50
N LEU A 227 -27.77 -9.29 -13.01
CA LEU A 227 -28.06 -9.59 -11.60
C LEU A 227 -27.46 -10.91 -11.10
N THR A 228 -27.24 -11.89 -11.97
CA THR A 228 -26.60 -13.16 -11.59
C THR A 228 -25.18 -12.94 -11.09
N GLU A 229 -24.40 -12.08 -11.75
CA GLU A 229 -23.06 -11.73 -11.33
C GLU A 229 -23.05 -11.10 -9.92
N LEU A 230 -24.04 -10.24 -9.63
CA LEU A 230 -24.19 -9.62 -8.30
C LEU A 230 -24.55 -10.67 -7.23
N GLN A 231 -25.41 -11.64 -7.54
CA GLN A 231 -25.79 -12.70 -6.63
C GLN A 231 -24.62 -13.64 -6.29
N GLU A 232 -23.80 -13.98 -7.27
CA GLU A 232 -22.59 -14.80 -7.06
C GLU A 232 -21.53 -14.11 -6.19
N MET A 233 -21.56 -12.77 -6.11
CA MET A 233 -20.64 -12.00 -5.25
C MET A 233 -21.10 -11.96 -3.78
N THR A 234 -22.37 -12.26 -3.52
CA THR A 234 -22.98 -12.16 -2.17
C THR A 234 -23.23 -13.54 -1.56
N SER A 235 -23.06 -14.62 -2.29
CA SER A 235 -23.13 -16.01 -1.83
C SER A 235 -21.76 -16.55 -1.42
#